data_59e8fdd67174bf978c170f9ffbec19b2
#
_entry.id   59e8fdd67174bf978c170f9ffbec19b2
#
_cell.length_a   1.000
_cell.length_b   1.000
_cell.length_c   1.000
_cell.angle_alpha   90.00
_cell.angle_beta   90.00
_cell.angle_gamma   90.00
#
_symmetry.space_group_name_H-M   'P 1'
#
loop_
_entity.id
_entity.type
_entity.pdbx_description
1 polymer ?
#
loop_
_entity_poly.entity_id
_entity_poly.type
_entity_poly.pdbx_seq_one_letter_code
_entity_poly.pdbx_strand_id
1 'polypeptide(L)'
;MPDLIKELHPTARKEHECMFCGCKIEVGEQYQRTTLKYEDDIYDWVNHEDCNTLTGLLNMYGHCDEGICKDDFEFAVQEYLVENYYDEQLDAVCEDVDKLSRIEQVRMIIADWNKPEFEIKRVKRSIAYYEDRERCRCITPRGAEHLSQLRTRLKSLEWIIKNVKLDRRKMEE
;
A
#
# COMPACT_ATOMS: atom_id res chain seq x y z
N MET A 1 12.73 3.80 -19.31
CA MET A 1 11.35 3.79 -18.78
C MET A 1 10.39 3.67 -19.95
N PRO A 2 9.41 2.78 -19.94
CA PRO A 2 8.42 2.70 -21.01
C PRO A 2 7.61 3.99 -21.14
N ASP A 3 7.30 4.39 -22.36
CA ASP A 3 6.45 5.54 -22.64
C ASP A 3 4.97 5.13 -22.56
N LEU A 4 4.17 5.91 -21.83
CA LEU A 4 2.72 5.73 -21.77
C LEU A 4 2.08 6.22 -23.07
N ILE A 5 1.44 5.31 -23.82
CA ILE A 5 0.67 5.66 -25.00
C ILE A 5 -0.78 5.92 -24.64
N LYS A 6 -1.39 5.03 -23.84
CA LYS A 6 -2.83 5.07 -23.54
C LYS A 6 -3.14 4.35 -22.24
N GLU A 7 -4.10 4.89 -21.51
CA GLU A 7 -4.69 4.28 -20.31
C GLU A 7 -6.20 4.17 -20.46
N LEU A 8 -6.76 3.05 -20.08
CA LEU A 8 -8.19 2.72 -20.15
C LEU A 8 -8.64 1.96 -18.92
N HIS A 9 -9.91 2.10 -18.57
CA HIS A 9 -10.58 1.39 -17.47
C HIS A 9 -11.80 0.61 -18.00
N PRO A 10 -11.61 -0.43 -18.83
CA PRO A 10 -12.70 -1.19 -19.41
C PRO A 10 -13.27 -2.21 -18.41
N THR A 11 -14.47 -2.70 -18.73
CA THR A 11 -15.02 -3.90 -18.10
C THR A 11 -14.56 -5.14 -18.85
N ALA A 12 -14.08 -6.13 -18.15
CA ALA A 12 -13.57 -7.38 -18.71
C ALA A 12 -14.68 -8.17 -19.43
N ARG A 13 -14.49 -8.46 -20.71
CA ARG A 13 -15.38 -9.30 -21.53
C ARG A 13 -14.94 -10.76 -21.58
N LYS A 14 -13.72 -11.04 -21.13
CA LYS A 14 -13.10 -12.35 -20.94
C LYS A 14 -12.18 -12.28 -19.74
N GLU A 15 -11.79 -13.43 -19.22
CA GLU A 15 -10.79 -13.49 -18.14
C GLU A 15 -9.43 -12.92 -18.62
N HIS A 16 -8.76 -12.21 -17.73
CA HIS A 16 -7.39 -11.76 -17.89
C HIS A 16 -6.58 -12.15 -16.64
N GLU A 17 -5.28 -12.17 -16.75
CA GLU A 17 -4.38 -12.28 -15.60
C GLU A 17 -3.86 -10.89 -15.23
N CYS A 18 -3.91 -10.55 -13.95
CA CYS A 18 -3.35 -9.30 -13.44
C CYS A 18 -1.82 -9.38 -13.42
N MET A 19 -1.17 -8.46 -14.10
CA MET A 19 0.31 -8.45 -14.22
C MET A 19 1.02 -8.05 -12.92
N PHE A 20 0.29 -7.52 -11.91
CA PHE A 20 0.83 -7.29 -10.58
C PHE A 20 0.68 -8.50 -9.66
N CYS A 21 -0.54 -8.90 -9.37
CA CYS A 21 -0.80 -9.93 -8.35
C CYS A 21 -0.91 -11.36 -8.90
N GLY A 22 -0.88 -11.56 -10.23
CA GLY A 22 -1.04 -12.87 -10.86
C GLY A 22 -2.44 -13.49 -10.73
N CYS A 23 -3.37 -12.84 -10.05
CA CYS A 23 -4.74 -13.35 -9.91
C CYS A 23 -5.56 -13.04 -11.16
N LYS A 24 -6.64 -13.81 -11.36
CA LYS A 24 -7.57 -13.58 -12.46
C LYS A 24 -8.38 -12.32 -12.26
N ILE A 25 -8.59 -11.58 -13.33
CA ILE A 25 -9.58 -10.52 -13.48
C ILE A 25 -10.80 -11.16 -14.11
N GLU A 26 -11.90 -11.23 -13.38
CA GLU A 26 -13.09 -11.98 -13.80
C GLU A 26 -13.92 -11.19 -14.84
N VAL A 27 -14.71 -11.92 -15.62
CA VAL A 27 -15.64 -11.31 -16.57
C VAL A 27 -16.64 -10.41 -15.82
N GLY A 28 -16.78 -9.17 -16.28
CA GLY A 28 -17.61 -8.15 -15.64
C GLY A 28 -16.86 -7.25 -14.64
N GLU A 29 -15.63 -7.58 -14.27
CA GLU A 29 -14.80 -6.76 -13.38
C GLU A 29 -14.19 -5.58 -14.16
N GLN A 30 -14.13 -4.41 -13.52
CA GLN A 30 -13.37 -3.28 -14.06
C GLN A 30 -11.87 -3.49 -13.81
N TYR A 31 -11.08 -3.12 -14.80
CA TYR A 31 -9.64 -3.26 -14.71
C TYR A 31 -8.92 -2.13 -15.44
N GLN A 32 -7.68 -1.88 -15.09
CA GLN A 32 -6.84 -0.94 -15.81
C GLN A 32 -6.10 -1.67 -16.94
N ARG A 33 -6.10 -1.06 -18.11
CA ARG A 33 -5.30 -1.46 -19.27
C ARG A 33 -4.46 -0.28 -19.71
N THR A 34 -3.15 -0.43 -19.61
CA THR A 34 -2.18 0.58 -19.97
C THR A 34 -1.39 0.10 -21.17
N THR A 35 -1.46 0.83 -22.29
CA THR A 35 -0.63 0.55 -23.47
C THR A 35 0.69 1.30 -23.32
N LEU A 36 1.77 0.57 -23.32
CA LEU A 36 3.13 1.06 -23.12
C LEU A 36 3.97 0.84 -24.39
N LYS A 37 4.94 1.72 -24.60
CA LYS A 37 5.98 1.54 -25.62
C LYS A 37 7.34 1.51 -24.94
N TYR A 38 8.11 0.47 -25.25
CA TYR A 38 9.50 0.37 -24.84
C TYR A 38 10.34 0.00 -26.08
N GLU A 39 11.26 0.87 -26.45
CA GLU A 39 12.01 0.80 -27.71
C GLU A 39 11.06 0.70 -28.91
N ASP A 40 11.09 -0.40 -29.66
CA ASP A 40 10.22 -0.65 -30.83
C ASP A 40 8.99 -1.51 -30.48
N ASP A 41 8.87 -2.00 -29.24
CA ASP A 41 7.78 -2.85 -28.81
C ASP A 41 6.63 -2.05 -28.18
N ILE A 42 5.41 -2.40 -28.58
CA ILE A 42 4.17 -1.87 -27.96
C ILE A 42 3.46 -3.05 -27.32
N TYR A 43 3.15 -2.90 -26.04
CA TYR A 43 2.48 -3.94 -25.27
C TYR A 43 1.44 -3.35 -24.30
N ASP A 44 0.50 -4.20 -23.89
CA ASP A 44 -0.50 -3.84 -22.90
C ASP A 44 -0.13 -4.39 -21.54
N TRP A 45 -0.20 -3.53 -20.55
CA TRP A 45 -0.14 -3.88 -19.14
C TRP A 45 -1.55 -3.91 -18.57
N VAL A 46 -1.94 -5.03 -17.98
CA VAL A 46 -3.32 -5.30 -17.49
C VAL A 46 -3.27 -5.61 -16.01
N ASN A 47 -4.03 -4.87 -15.21
CA ASN A 47 -4.06 -5.07 -13.76
C ASN A 47 -5.42 -4.71 -13.14
N HIS A 48 -5.72 -5.30 -11.97
CA HIS A 48 -6.86 -4.85 -11.17
C HIS A 48 -6.69 -3.37 -10.80
N GLU A 49 -7.77 -2.63 -10.73
CA GLU A 49 -7.75 -1.23 -10.23
C GLU A 49 -7.26 -1.16 -8.79
N ASP A 50 -7.61 -2.16 -7.95
CA ASP A 50 -7.13 -2.27 -6.57
C ASP A 50 -5.60 -2.42 -6.52
N CYS A 51 -5.00 -3.24 -7.39
CA CYS A 51 -3.54 -3.38 -7.45
C CYS A 51 -2.86 -2.06 -7.82
N ASN A 52 -3.40 -1.33 -8.80
CA ASN A 52 -2.88 -0.01 -9.15
C ASN A 52 -3.04 1.01 -8.00
N THR A 53 -4.17 0.98 -7.30
CA THR A 53 -4.37 1.81 -6.11
C THR A 53 -3.31 1.52 -5.05
N LEU A 54 -3.01 0.25 -4.81
CA LEU A 54 -2.02 -0.15 -3.81
C LEU A 54 -0.60 0.29 -4.18
N THR A 55 -0.21 0.25 -5.46
CA THR A 55 1.12 0.76 -5.88
C THR A 55 1.32 2.23 -5.51
N GLY A 56 0.26 3.03 -5.65
CA GLY A 56 0.26 4.44 -5.22
C GLY A 56 0.34 4.59 -3.70
N LEU A 57 -0.45 3.82 -2.95
CA LEU A 57 -0.45 3.86 -1.49
C LEU A 57 0.90 3.47 -0.89
N LEU A 58 1.56 2.46 -1.44
CA LEU A 58 2.89 2.01 -1.02
C LEU A 58 4.04 2.86 -1.63
N ASN A 59 3.72 3.86 -2.46
CA ASN A 59 4.71 4.71 -3.15
C ASN A 59 5.76 3.90 -3.95
N MET A 60 5.34 2.82 -4.59
CA MET A 60 6.25 1.89 -5.25
C MET A 60 7.00 2.56 -6.41
N TYR A 61 6.36 3.47 -7.16
CA TYR A 61 7.00 4.23 -8.25
C TYR A 61 8.15 5.15 -7.78
N GLY A 62 8.20 5.47 -6.48
CA GLY A 62 9.31 6.23 -5.89
C GLY A 62 10.58 5.40 -5.67
N HIS A 63 10.50 4.08 -5.80
CA HIS A 63 11.59 3.14 -5.53
C HIS A 63 12.00 2.29 -6.74
N CYS A 64 11.19 2.29 -7.82
CA CYS A 64 11.41 1.48 -9.01
C CYS A 64 11.59 2.39 -10.24
N ASP A 65 12.81 2.78 -10.55
CA ASP A 65 13.14 3.71 -11.64
C ASP A 65 12.79 3.15 -13.04
N GLU A 66 12.78 1.82 -13.20
CA GLU A 66 12.50 1.13 -14.46
C GLU A 66 11.03 0.70 -14.62
N GLY A 67 10.19 0.99 -13.62
CA GLY A 67 8.80 0.54 -13.52
C GLY A 67 8.65 -0.59 -12.49
N ILE A 68 7.41 -0.93 -12.16
CA ILE A 68 7.07 -1.95 -11.18
C ILE A 68 6.83 -3.27 -11.90
N CYS A 69 7.61 -4.29 -11.61
CA CYS A 69 7.35 -5.65 -12.07
C CYS A 69 6.50 -6.44 -11.04
N LYS A 70 6.14 -7.68 -11.40
CA LYS A 70 5.36 -8.57 -10.53
C LYS A 70 6.09 -8.86 -9.21
N ASP A 71 7.39 -9.12 -9.28
CA ASP A 71 8.20 -9.47 -8.11
C ASP A 71 8.32 -8.28 -7.16
N ASP A 72 8.47 -7.05 -7.68
CA ASP A 72 8.47 -5.83 -6.86
C ASP A 72 7.14 -5.64 -6.13
N PHE A 73 6.03 -5.90 -6.85
CA PHE A 73 4.69 -5.81 -6.26
C PHE A 73 4.47 -6.86 -5.17
N GLU A 74 4.83 -8.11 -5.43
CA GLU A 74 4.72 -9.20 -4.46
C GLU A 74 5.57 -8.94 -3.22
N PHE A 75 6.80 -8.47 -3.42
CA PHE A 75 7.70 -8.10 -2.32
C PHE A 75 7.12 -7.00 -1.45
N ALA A 76 6.63 -5.90 -2.05
CA ALA A 76 6.05 -4.78 -1.29
C ALA A 76 4.78 -5.18 -0.52
N VAL A 77 3.92 -6.04 -1.10
CA VAL A 77 2.76 -6.59 -0.40
C VAL A 77 3.22 -7.45 0.78
N GLN A 78 4.19 -8.35 0.58
CA GLN A 78 4.69 -9.22 1.63
C GLN A 78 5.36 -8.43 2.76
N GLU A 79 6.15 -7.40 2.44
CA GLU A 79 6.75 -6.52 3.42
C GLU A 79 5.69 -5.84 4.28
N TYR A 80 4.63 -5.30 3.65
CA TYR A 80 3.51 -4.70 4.39
C TYR A 80 2.80 -5.71 5.30
N LEU A 81 2.59 -6.95 4.84
CA LEU A 81 1.94 -7.99 5.64
C LEU A 81 2.80 -8.36 6.84
N VAL A 82 4.09 -8.56 6.67
CA VAL A 82 5.02 -8.84 7.77
C VAL A 82 5.02 -7.69 8.79
N GLU A 83 5.04 -6.45 8.34
CA GLU A 83 5.06 -5.30 9.23
C GLU A 83 3.77 -5.11 10.06
N ASN A 84 2.62 -5.54 9.54
CA ASN A 84 1.33 -5.21 10.13
C ASN A 84 0.56 -6.41 10.68
N TYR A 85 0.82 -7.62 10.17
CA TYR A 85 0.08 -8.84 10.50
C TYR A 85 1.00 -10.00 10.93
N TYR A 86 2.23 -9.71 11.35
CA TYR A 86 3.14 -10.70 11.89
C TYR A 86 2.71 -11.16 13.27
N ASP A 87 2.70 -12.47 13.47
CA ASP A 87 2.48 -13.13 14.75
C ASP A 87 3.80 -13.64 15.31
N GLU A 88 4.24 -13.07 16.44
CA GLU A 88 5.50 -13.44 17.08
C GLU A 88 5.51 -14.90 17.60
N GLN A 89 4.34 -15.48 17.92
CA GLN A 89 4.26 -16.86 18.39
C GLN A 89 4.42 -17.88 17.26
N LEU A 90 3.93 -17.52 16.08
CA LEU A 90 4.03 -18.36 14.87
C LEU A 90 5.30 -18.08 14.06
N ASP A 91 6.02 -17.01 14.36
CA ASP A 91 7.17 -16.50 13.57
C ASP A 91 6.81 -16.33 12.08
N ALA A 92 5.59 -15.88 11.81
CA ALA A 92 5.02 -15.76 10.46
C ALA A 92 3.91 -14.69 10.39
N VAL A 93 3.44 -14.39 9.18
CA VAL A 93 2.19 -13.63 8.98
C VAL A 93 1.02 -14.45 9.55
N CYS A 94 0.06 -13.79 10.19
CA CYS A 94 -1.13 -14.42 10.74
C CYS A 94 -1.79 -15.36 9.71
N GLU A 95 -2.14 -16.56 10.11
CA GLU A 95 -2.62 -17.65 9.24
C GLU A 95 -3.87 -17.25 8.44
N ASP A 96 -4.77 -16.47 9.04
CA ASP A 96 -5.99 -15.98 8.37
C ASP A 96 -5.67 -15.02 7.21
N VAL A 97 -4.57 -14.30 7.29
CA VAL A 97 -4.10 -13.38 6.26
C VAL A 97 -3.27 -14.10 5.20
N ASP A 98 -2.46 -15.04 5.61
CA ASP A 98 -1.60 -15.82 4.71
C ASP A 98 -2.40 -16.73 3.77
N LYS A 99 -3.57 -17.22 4.21
CA LYS A 99 -4.51 -18.03 3.41
C LYS A 99 -5.26 -17.26 2.33
N LEU A 100 -5.31 -15.93 2.41
CA LEU A 100 -5.99 -15.11 1.42
C LEU A 100 -5.25 -15.15 0.08
N SER A 101 -6.00 -15.12 -1.02
CA SER A 101 -5.42 -14.87 -2.34
C SER A 101 -4.75 -13.49 -2.37
N ARG A 102 -3.78 -13.29 -3.27
CA ARG A 102 -3.06 -12.02 -3.36
C ARG A 102 -3.99 -10.82 -3.58
N ILE A 103 -5.03 -10.96 -4.38
CA ILE A 103 -5.99 -9.87 -4.59
C ILE A 103 -6.83 -9.59 -3.33
N GLU A 104 -7.16 -10.59 -2.53
CA GLU A 104 -7.86 -10.39 -1.26
C GLU A 104 -6.97 -9.70 -0.24
N GLN A 105 -5.67 -10.06 -0.19
CA GLN A 105 -4.68 -9.35 0.63
C GLN A 105 -4.57 -7.86 0.21
N VAL A 106 -4.52 -7.57 -1.09
CA VAL A 106 -4.51 -6.21 -1.63
C VAL A 106 -5.74 -5.43 -1.16
N ARG A 107 -6.95 -5.99 -1.33
CA ARG A 107 -8.20 -5.36 -0.89
C ARG A 107 -8.25 -5.12 0.62
N MET A 108 -7.76 -6.07 1.40
CA MET A 108 -7.63 -5.93 2.85
C MET A 108 -6.69 -4.77 3.22
N ILE A 109 -5.51 -4.69 2.61
CA ILE A 109 -4.55 -3.60 2.86
C ILE A 109 -5.18 -2.23 2.54
N ILE A 110 -5.86 -2.11 1.41
CA ILE A 110 -6.55 -0.86 1.02
C ILE A 110 -7.64 -0.50 2.04
N ALA A 111 -8.44 -1.47 2.47
CA ALA A 111 -9.50 -1.26 3.46
C ALA A 111 -8.95 -0.83 4.83
N ASP A 112 -7.78 -1.32 5.19
CA ASP A 112 -7.14 -1.01 6.46
C ASP A 112 -6.27 0.26 6.41
N TRP A 113 -5.95 0.75 5.21
CA TRP A 113 -5.01 1.85 5.02
C TRP A 113 -5.32 3.10 5.83
N ASN A 114 -6.59 3.50 5.88
CA ASN A 114 -7.04 4.69 6.58
C ASN A 114 -7.52 4.43 8.02
N LYS A 115 -7.44 3.20 8.51
CA LYS A 115 -7.76 2.92 9.90
C LYS A 115 -6.71 3.53 10.82
N PRO A 116 -7.11 4.23 11.91
CA PRO A 116 -6.17 4.93 12.79
C PRO A 116 -5.05 4.06 13.35
N GLU A 117 -5.32 2.77 13.61
CA GLU A 117 -4.36 1.81 14.13
C GLU A 117 -3.19 1.57 13.17
N PHE A 118 -3.47 1.47 11.86
CA PHE A 118 -2.46 1.28 10.82
C PHE A 118 -1.77 2.61 10.46
N GLU A 119 -2.53 3.71 10.43
CA GLU A 119 -1.96 5.04 10.19
C GLU A 119 -0.94 5.42 11.27
N ILE A 120 -1.20 5.11 12.54
CA ILE A 120 -0.26 5.34 13.65
C ILE A 120 1.07 4.63 13.39
N LYS A 121 1.05 3.38 12.96
CA LYS A 121 2.28 2.63 12.67
C LYS A 121 3.13 3.35 11.60
N ARG A 122 2.50 3.77 10.49
CA ARG A 122 3.18 4.50 9.40
C ARG A 122 3.72 5.85 9.87
N VAL A 123 2.91 6.63 10.61
CA VAL A 123 3.34 7.94 11.14
C VAL A 123 4.51 7.78 12.10
N LYS A 124 4.49 6.81 13.01
CA LYS A 124 5.60 6.53 13.94
C LYS A 124 6.89 6.17 13.19
N ARG A 125 6.80 5.36 12.14
CA ARG A 125 7.96 5.01 11.30
C ARG A 125 8.54 6.24 10.61
N SER A 126 7.67 7.08 10.01
CA SER A 126 8.12 8.32 9.38
C SER A 126 8.77 9.27 10.39
N ILE A 127 8.23 9.37 11.60
CA ILE A 127 8.85 10.15 12.68
C ILE A 127 10.25 9.61 12.98
N ALA A 128 10.40 8.31 13.20
CA ALA A 128 11.70 7.69 13.50
C ALA A 128 12.73 7.97 12.41
N TYR A 129 12.35 7.89 11.13
CA TYR A 129 13.21 8.23 10.00
C TYR A 129 13.70 9.68 10.05
N TYR A 130 12.81 10.66 10.29
CA TYR A 130 13.19 12.06 10.33
C TYR A 130 13.97 12.41 11.61
N GLU A 131 13.68 11.78 12.75
CA GLU A 131 14.44 11.94 13.99
C GLU A 131 15.87 11.41 13.86
N ASP A 132 16.09 10.34 13.12
CA ASP A 132 17.43 9.86 12.81
C ASP A 132 18.21 10.89 11.97
N ARG A 133 17.58 11.46 10.94
CA ARG A 133 18.18 12.55 10.14
C ARG A 133 18.45 13.81 10.96
N GLU A 134 17.58 14.14 11.91
CA GLU A 134 17.81 15.25 12.85
C GLU A 134 19.04 14.97 13.73
N ARG A 135 19.16 13.76 14.27
CA ARG A 135 20.29 13.30 15.08
C ARG A 135 21.61 13.36 14.32
N CYS A 136 21.61 12.95 13.06
CA CYS A 136 22.77 13.02 12.17
C CYS A 136 23.03 14.43 11.61
N ARG A 137 22.27 15.45 12.00
CA ARG A 137 22.34 16.84 11.48
C ARG A 137 22.21 16.94 9.95
N CYS A 138 21.51 16.00 9.32
CA CYS A 138 21.29 15.97 7.88
C CYS A 138 19.81 16.22 7.49
N ILE A 139 19.00 16.70 8.44
CA ILE A 139 17.62 17.09 8.17
C ILE A 139 17.58 18.45 7.47
N THR A 140 16.78 18.53 6.40
CA THR A 140 16.52 19.81 5.71
C THR A 140 15.47 20.63 6.47
N PRO A 141 15.37 21.97 6.28
CA PRO A 141 14.33 22.78 6.87
C PRO A 141 12.92 22.25 6.57
N ARG A 142 12.67 21.81 5.33
CA ARG A 142 11.41 21.18 4.92
C ARG A 142 11.17 19.86 5.63
N GLY A 143 12.22 19.07 5.85
CA GLY A 143 12.14 17.81 6.60
C GLY A 143 11.80 18.06 8.08
N ALA A 144 12.36 19.10 8.71
CA ALA A 144 12.04 19.47 10.09
C ALA A 144 10.59 19.94 10.25
N GLU A 145 10.10 20.72 9.29
CA GLU A 145 8.68 21.12 9.26
C GLU A 145 7.76 19.91 9.13
N HIS A 146 8.09 18.99 8.22
CA HIS A 146 7.32 17.75 8.02
C HIS A 146 7.33 16.90 9.30
N LEU A 147 8.45 16.75 9.99
CA LEU A 147 8.54 16.05 11.27
C LEU A 147 7.60 16.67 12.33
N SER A 148 7.51 18.00 12.40
CA SER A 148 6.57 18.69 13.29
C SER A 148 5.12 18.38 12.96
N GLN A 149 4.77 18.34 11.67
CA GLN A 149 3.42 17.96 11.20
C GLN A 149 3.09 16.51 11.56
N LEU A 150 4.02 15.58 11.37
CA LEU A 150 3.85 14.16 11.73
C LEU A 150 3.63 13.97 13.24
N ARG A 151 4.38 14.67 14.08
CA ARG A 151 4.21 14.64 15.55
C ARG A 151 2.81 15.16 15.96
N THR A 152 2.31 16.19 15.30
CA THR A 152 0.95 16.71 15.51
C THR A 152 -0.10 15.69 15.07
N ARG A 153 0.09 15.07 13.90
CA ARG A 153 -0.82 14.03 13.39
C ARG A 153 -0.86 12.82 14.32
N LEU A 154 0.27 12.38 14.84
CA LEU A 154 0.34 11.26 15.78
C LEU A 154 -0.51 11.52 17.02
N LYS A 155 -0.41 12.71 17.64
CA LYS A 155 -1.22 13.09 18.80
C LYS A 155 -2.73 13.02 18.49
N SER A 156 -3.13 13.49 17.32
CA SER A 156 -4.53 13.46 16.89
C SER A 156 -5.04 12.02 16.74
N LEU A 157 -4.25 11.13 16.14
CA LEU A 157 -4.60 9.72 15.94
C LEU A 157 -4.69 8.97 17.29
N GLU A 158 -3.75 9.19 18.21
CA GLU A 158 -3.76 8.61 19.55
C GLU A 158 -5.00 9.07 20.34
N TRP A 159 -5.40 10.34 20.19
CA TRP A 159 -6.63 10.86 20.78
C TRP A 159 -7.88 10.15 20.20
N ILE A 160 -7.96 9.98 18.87
CA ILE A 160 -9.06 9.27 18.20
C ILE A 160 -9.20 7.85 18.74
N ILE A 161 -8.11 7.07 18.77
CA ILE A 161 -8.14 5.67 19.27
C ILE A 161 -8.59 5.61 20.71
N LYS A 162 -8.09 6.50 21.55
CA LYS A 162 -8.47 6.55 22.96
C LYS A 162 -9.97 6.79 23.14
N ASN A 163 -10.55 7.72 22.38
CA ASN A 163 -11.96 8.06 22.51
C ASN A 163 -12.89 7.01 21.89
N VAL A 164 -12.53 6.42 20.75
CA VAL A 164 -13.29 5.30 20.17
C VAL A 164 -13.33 4.10 21.13
N LYS A 165 -12.25 3.78 21.81
CA LYS A 165 -12.23 2.70 22.84
C LYS A 165 -13.10 3.03 24.05
N LEU A 166 -13.18 4.29 24.47
CA LEU A 166 -14.04 4.73 25.57
C LEU A 166 -15.52 4.63 25.22
N ASP A 167 -15.90 5.00 23.99
CA ASP A 167 -17.30 4.93 23.56
C ASP A 167 -17.78 3.47 23.42
N ARG A 168 -16.92 2.57 22.92
CA ARG A 168 -17.26 1.13 22.85
C ARG A 168 -17.50 0.53 24.25
N ARG A 169 -16.69 0.85 25.24
CA ARG A 169 -16.89 0.38 26.63
C ARG A 169 -18.21 0.85 27.24
N LYS A 170 -18.63 2.09 26.96
CA LYS A 170 -19.91 2.63 27.41
C LYS A 170 -21.14 2.02 26.74
N MET A 171 -20.98 1.37 25.59
CA MET A 171 -22.06 0.67 24.89
C MET A 171 -22.20 -0.80 25.34
N GLU A 172 -21.19 -1.34 26.02
CA GLU A 172 -21.15 -2.71 26.55
C GLU A 172 -21.58 -2.78 28.04
N GLU A 173 -21.70 -1.64 28.72
CA GLU A 173 -22.27 -1.48 30.08
C GLU A 173 -23.78 -1.16 30.02
#